data_52fddaaf656510c741995179f148ca3b
#
_entry.id   52fddaaf656510c741995179f148ca3b
#
_cell.length_a   1.000
_cell.length_b   1.000
_cell.length_c   1.000
_cell.angle_alpha   90.00
_cell.angle_beta   90.00
_cell.angle_gamma   90.00
#
_symmetry.space_group_name_H-M   'P 1'
#
loop_
_entity.id
_entity.type
_entity.pdbx_description
1 polymer ?
#
loop_
_entity_poly.entity_id
_entity_poly.type
_entity_poly.pdbx_seq_one_letter_code
_entity_poly.pdbx_strand_id
1 'polypeptide(L)'
;SDLYRYGYADFAILYRTNAQSRIFEEALRKRSIPYKIYGGLSFYQRKEIKDVIAYFRLVVNPNDEEAFKRIINYPARGIGDTTVGKIISAATDHGVSLWAALCEPLSYGLDINKGTHAKLQGFRELIEGFIVDQADKNAYEIGTNIIRQSGIINDVCQDTSPENLSRKENIEELVNGMNDFCALRQEEGNPNVSLTDFLSEIALLTDQDSDKADDGEKITLMTVHSAKGLEFKNVFVVGLEENLFPSGMVGDSPRALEEERRLFYVAITRAEEHCYLSFAKTRFRYGKMEFGSPSRFLRDIDVHYLQLPHEAGVSRAVDEGAGRFRREIEGGFTRSASPSRAPFGSTSSEQRERPKAQIIASSVPRNLKKVSTVSPSSGAQATSSTSPSVAGVQAGQMIEHERFGLGEVIKVEGTGDNAKATIHFKNAG
;
A
#
# COMPACT_ATOMS: atom_id res chain seq x y z
N SER A 1 5.69 -7.18 -35.47
CA SER A 1 4.67 -7.36 -36.53
C SER A 1 3.87 -8.67 -36.41
N ASP A 2 4.29 -9.64 -35.57
CA ASP A 2 3.60 -10.94 -35.48
C ASP A 2 2.37 -10.92 -34.55
N LEU A 3 2.18 -9.90 -33.73
CA LEU A 3 1.05 -9.81 -32.79
C LEU A 3 -0.31 -9.59 -33.50
N TYR A 4 -0.34 -9.14 -34.75
CA TYR A 4 -1.60 -8.93 -35.50
C TYR A 4 -2.36 -10.19 -35.88
N ARG A 5 -1.78 -11.36 -35.70
CA ARG A 5 -2.44 -12.66 -35.95
C ARG A 5 -3.20 -13.24 -34.75
N TYR A 6 -3.13 -12.57 -33.61
CA TYR A 6 -3.79 -13.00 -32.37
C TYR A 6 -5.02 -12.17 -32.09
N GLY A 7 -6.09 -12.85 -31.63
CA GLY A 7 -7.28 -12.17 -31.09
C GLY A 7 -7.08 -11.80 -29.60
N TYR A 8 -7.95 -10.96 -29.06
CA TYR A 8 -7.87 -10.55 -27.66
C TYR A 8 -7.94 -11.72 -26.68
N ALA A 9 -8.64 -12.80 -27.02
CA ALA A 9 -8.74 -14.01 -26.20
C ALA A 9 -7.42 -14.76 -26.03
N ASP A 10 -6.46 -14.56 -26.95
CA ASP A 10 -5.14 -15.18 -26.92
C ASP A 10 -4.18 -14.53 -25.90
N PHE A 11 -4.63 -13.46 -25.21
CA PHE A 11 -3.80 -12.69 -24.30
C PHE A 11 -4.25 -12.81 -22.85
N ALA A 12 -3.30 -13.00 -21.92
CA ALA A 12 -3.51 -12.87 -20.49
C ALA A 12 -2.48 -11.97 -19.84
N ILE A 13 -2.92 -11.21 -18.83
CA ILE A 13 -2.04 -10.43 -17.94
C ILE A 13 -2.14 -11.03 -16.55
N LEU A 14 -1.02 -11.56 -16.05
CA LEU A 14 -0.91 -12.23 -14.77
C LEU A 14 -0.19 -11.32 -13.77
N TYR A 15 -0.80 -11.10 -12.62
CA TYR A 15 -0.25 -10.30 -11.53
C TYR A 15 -0.28 -11.06 -10.21
N ARG A 16 0.57 -10.65 -9.25
CA ARG A 16 0.71 -11.34 -7.97
C ARG A 16 -0.44 -11.03 -7.02
N THR A 17 -0.87 -9.78 -6.93
CA THR A 17 -1.94 -9.34 -6.02
C THR A 17 -3.08 -8.67 -6.77
N ASN A 18 -4.28 -8.77 -6.18
CA ASN A 18 -5.48 -8.19 -6.78
C ASN A 18 -5.37 -6.66 -6.97
N ALA A 19 -4.66 -5.96 -6.09
CA ALA A 19 -4.48 -4.50 -6.17
C ALA A 19 -3.89 -4.07 -7.51
N GLN A 20 -2.98 -4.86 -8.09
CA GLN A 20 -2.32 -4.55 -9.36
C GLN A 20 -3.28 -4.48 -10.56
N SER A 21 -4.52 -4.99 -10.46
CA SER A 21 -5.46 -4.99 -11.59
C SER A 21 -5.89 -3.57 -11.98
N ARG A 22 -6.00 -2.61 -11.04
CA ARG A 22 -6.49 -1.25 -11.29
C ARG A 22 -5.83 -0.58 -12.49
N ILE A 23 -4.51 -0.51 -12.49
CA ILE A 23 -3.76 0.20 -13.53
C ILE A 23 -3.97 -0.42 -14.92
N PHE A 24 -4.12 -1.76 -15.00
CA PHE A 24 -4.39 -2.44 -16.25
C PHE A 24 -5.85 -2.23 -16.69
N GLU A 25 -6.79 -2.32 -15.76
CA GLU A 25 -8.20 -2.04 -16.05
C GLU A 25 -8.39 -0.63 -16.61
N GLU A 26 -7.82 0.39 -15.94
CA GLU A 26 -7.87 1.79 -16.40
C GLU A 26 -7.17 1.98 -17.74
N ALA A 27 -5.99 1.40 -17.93
CA ALA A 27 -5.23 1.53 -19.16
C ALA A 27 -5.93 0.87 -20.36
N LEU A 28 -6.56 -0.28 -20.17
CA LEU A 28 -7.31 -0.99 -21.21
C LEU A 28 -8.60 -0.24 -21.56
N ARG A 29 -9.31 0.30 -20.56
CA ARG A 29 -10.51 1.13 -20.77
C ARG A 29 -10.18 2.40 -21.54
N LYS A 30 -9.15 3.15 -21.13
CA LYS A 30 -8.71 4.37 -21.85
C LYS A 30 -8.40 4.12 -23.33
N ARG A 31 -8.04 2.88 -23.68
CA ARG A 31 -7.75 2.46 -25.07
C ARG A 31 -8.91 1.71 -25.73
N SER A 32 -10.06 1.60 -25.07
CA SER A 32 -11.23 0.83 -25.53
C SER A 32 -10.88 -0.63 -25.88
N ILE A 33 -9.93 -1.23 -25.16
CA ILE A 33 -9.54 -2.62 -25.32
C ILE A 33 -10.42 -3.48 -24.42
N PRO A 34 -11.18 -4.46 -24.94
CA PRO A 34 -12.06 -5.30 -24.14
C PRO A 34 -11.27 -6.25 -23.26
N TYR A 35 -11.67 -6.36 -22.00
CA TYR A 35 -11.04 -7.27 -21.04
C TYR A 35 -12.07 -7.92 -20.11
N LYS A 36 -11.65 -8.96 -19.41
CA LYS A 36 -12.40 -9.61 -18.33
C LYS A 36 -11.48 -9.92 -17.16
N ILE A 37 -12.02 -9.80 -15.94
CA ILE A 37 -11.34 -10.29 -14.73
C ILE A 37 -11.75 -11.74 -14.53
N TYR A 38 -10.75 -12.63 -14.40
CA TYR A 38 -10.99 -14.04 -14.12
C TYR A 38 -10.67 -14.36 -12.65
N GLY A 39 -11.63 -15.00 -11.97
CA GLY A 39 -11.47 -15.41 -10.58
C GLY A 39 -11.52 -14.28 -9.55
N GLY A 40 -12.08 -13.12 -9.91
CA GLY A 40 -12.19 -11.98 -9.02
C GLY A 40 -13.18 -10.93 -9.50
N LEU A 41 -13.21 -9.81 -8.80
CA LEU A 41 -14.01 -8.63 -9.14
C LEU A 41 -13.13 -7.53 -9.73
N SER A 42 -13.69 -6.70 -10.59
CA SER A 42 -13.10 -5.43 -11.02
C SER A 42 -12.71 -4.58 -9.79
N PHE A 43 -11.66 -3.79 -9.91
CA PHE A 43 -11.10 -3.05 -8.76
C PHE A 43 -12.13 -2.22 -8.03
N TYR A 44 -12.92 -1.42 -8.77
CA TYR A 44 -13.94 -0.54 -8.19
C TYR A 44 -15.21 -1.27 -7.71
N GLN A 45 -15.35 -2.56 -8.00
CA GLN A 45 -16.45 -3.40 -7.53
C GLN A 45 -16.17 -4.09 -6.19
N ARG A 46 -14.91 -4.06 -5.71
CA ARG A 46 -14.53 -4.68 -4.43
C ARG A 46 -15.16 -3.97 -3.26
N LYS A 47 -15.54 -4.75 -2.25
CA LYS A 47 -16.29 -4.26 -1.09
C LYS A 47 -15.61 -3.07 -0.40
N GLU A 48 -14.34 -3.24 -0.04
CA GLU A 48 -13.54 -2.22 0.66
C GLU A 48 -13.38 -0.93 -0.15
N ILE A 49 -13.29 -1.04 -1.47
CA ILE A 49 -13.22 0.11 -2.38
C ILE A 49 -14.57 0.81 -2.45
N LYS A 50 -15.67 0.06 -2.58
CA LYS A 50 -17.02 0.62 -2.53
C LYS A 50 -17.31 1.29 -1.19
N ASP A 51 -16.81 0.75 -0.08
CA ASP A 51 -16.97 1.34 1.24
C ASP A 51 -16.27 2.69 1.34
N VAL A 52 -15.02 2.81 0.85
CA VAL A 52 -14.29 4.09 0.79
C VAL A 52 -14.97 5.08 -0.15
N ILE A 53 -15.36 4.63 -1.35
CA ILE A 53 -16.04 5.49 -2.33
C ILE A 53 -17.39 6.00 -1.77
N ALA A 54 -18.10 5.22 -0.96
CA ALA A 54 -19.33 5.68 -0.32
C ALA A 54 -19.07 6.83 0.68
N TYR A 55 -17.94 6.83 1.40
CA TYR A 55 -17.53 8.01 2.17
C TYR A 55 -17.29 9.22 1.27
N PHE A 56 -16.59 9.05 0.18
CA PHE A 56 -16.32 10.12 -0.77
C PHE A 56 -17.60 10.71 -1.34
N ARG A 57 -18.54 9.82 -1.77
CA ARG A 57 -19.84 10.22 -2.31
C ARG A 57 -20.65 11.00 -1.28
N LEU A 58 -20.69 10.55 -0.02
CA LEU A 58 -21.45 11.22 1.03
C LEU A 58 -20.86 12.58 1.40
N VAL A 59 -19.52 12.74 1.35
CA VAL A 59 -18.84 14.02 1.58
C VAL A 59 -19.13 15.01 0.45
N VAL A 60 -19.17 14.56 -0.79
CA VAL A 60 -19.50 15.40 -1.95
C VAL A 60 -20.99 15.70 -2.04
N ASN A 61 -21.83 14.73 -1.72
CA ASN A 61 -23.29 14.87 -1.71
C ASN A 61 -23.90 14.20 -0.47
N PRO A 62 -24.18 14.96 0.61
CA PRO A 62 -24.79 14.42 1.82
C PRO A 62 -26.18 13.79 1.61
N ASN A 63 -26.86 14.10 0.50
CA ASN A 63 -28.15 13.52 0.16
C ASN A 63 -28.06 12.17 -0.59
N ASP A 64 -26.86 11.62 -0.73
CA ASP A 64 -26.67 10.28 -1.30
C ASP A 64 -27.08 9.20 -0.30
N GLU A 65 -28.33 8.74 -0.43
CA GLU A 65 -28.91 7.76 0.51
C GLU A 65 -28.24 6.39 0.45
N GLU A 66 -27.76 5.96 -0.72
CA GLU A 66 -27.06 4.69 -0.86
C GLU A 66 -25.74 4.73 -0.11
N ALA A 67 -24.96 5.79 -0.32
CA ALA A 67 -23.71 6.02 0.39
C ALA A 67 -23.96 6.13 1.90
N PHE A 68 -24.98 6.90 2.32
CA PHE A 68 -25.35 7.04 3.73
C PHE A 68 -25.63 5.68 4.39
N LYS A 69 -26.53 4.88 3.83
CA LYS A 69 -26.92 3.57 4.35
C LYS A 69 -25.72 2.63 4.43
N ARG A 70 -24.80 2.73 3.49
CA ARG A 70 -23.62 1.88 3.42
C ARG A 70 -22.63 2.15 4.54
N ILE A 71 -22.40 3.42 4.90
CA ILE A 71 -21.27 3.79 5.78
C ILE A 71 -21.67 4.24 7.19
N ILE A 72 -22.95 4.49 7.46
CA ILE A 72 -23.39 5.00 8.76
C ILE A 72 -22.90 4.13 9.94
N ASN A 73 -22.84 2.81 9.75
CA ASN A 73 -22.33 1.86 10.73
C ASN A 73 -21.09 1.09 10.24
N TYR A 74 -20.37 1.59 9.26
CA TYR A 74 -19.11 1.00 8.83
C TYR A 74 -17.99 2.04 8.76
N PRO A 75 -16.86 1.83 9.48
CA PRO A 75 -16.62 0.79 10.50
C PRO A 75 -17.63 0.81 11.64
N ALA A 76 -17.72 -0.30 12.38
CA ALA A 76 -18.76 -0.49 13.40
C ALA A 76 -18.79 0.66 14.45
N ARG A 77 -19.93 1.40 14.48
CA ARG A 77 -20.18 2.51 15.42
C ARG A 77 -21.25 2.17 16.44
N GLY A 78 -21.81 0.95 16.36
CA GLY A 78 -22.92 0.53 17.19
C GLY A 78 -24.24 1.25 16.83
N ILE A 79 -24.42 1.62 15.57
CA ILE A 79 -25.65 2.12 14.98
C ILE A 79 -26.29 0.94 14.25
N GLY A 80 -27.22 0.28 14.90
CA GLY A 80 -27.87 -0.93 14.35
C GLY A 80 -28.96 -0.61 13.33
N ASP A 81 -29.40 -1.66 12.59
CA ASP A 81 -30.40 -1.57 11.52
C ASP A 81 -31.75 -1.00 12.00
N THR A 82 -32.12 -1.23 13.26
CA THR A 82 -33.31 -0.63 13.86
C THR A 82 -33.21 0.89 13.94
N THR A 83 -32.04 1.44 14.22
CA THR A 83 -31.81 2.89 14.24
C THR A 83 -31.84 3.44 12.83
N VAL A 84 -31.19 2.77 11.89
CA VAL A 84 -31.23 3.14 10.46
C VAL A 84 -32.66 3.11 9.94
N GLY A 85 -33.45 2.09 10.29
CA GLY A 85 -34.86 2.00 9.95
C GLY A 85 -35.68 3.18 10.49
N LYS A 86 -35.44 3.61 11.73
CA LYS A 86 -36.10 4.80 12.29
C LYS A 86 -35.73 6.09 11.53
N ILE A 87 -34.48 6.26 11.12
CA ILE A 87 -34.06 7.40 10.30
C ILE A 87 -34.75 7.38 8.95
N ILE A 88 -34.84 6.21 8.31
CA ILE A 88 -35.57 6.06 7.02
C ILE A 88 -37.03 6.41 7.15
N SER A 89 -37.74 5.89 8.18
CA SER A 89 -39.12 6.23 8.42
C SER A 89 -39.33 7.72 8.64
N ALA A 90 -38.55 8.34 9.54
CA ALA A 90 -38.66 9.77 9.82
C ALA A 90 -38.39 10.62 8.55
N ALA A 91 -37.39 10.27 7.74
CA ALA A 91 -37.11 10.95 6.49
C ALA A 91 -38.27 10.82 5.48
N THR A 92 -38.84 9.62 5.37
CA THR A 92 -40.01 9.35 4.46
C THR A 92 -41.23 10.10 4.91
N ASP A 93 -41.57 10.06 6.20
CA ASP A 93 -42.78 10.70 6.78
C ASP A 93 -42.76 12.23 6.61
N HIS A 94 -41.55 12.84 6.61
CA HIS A 94 -41.41 14.28 6.47
C HIS A 94 -40.92 14.73 5.07
N GLY A 95 -40.71 13.81 4.14
CA GLY A 95 -40.24 14.12 2.78
C GLY A 95 -38.88 14.79 2.72
N VAL A 96 -37.98 14.42 3.61
CA VAL A 96 -36.60 14.97 3.70
C VAL A 96 -35.56 13.88 3.43
N SER A 97 -34.29 14.27 3.19
CA SER A 97 -33.20 13.31 3.02
C SER A 97 -32.83 12.62 4.35
N LEU A 98 -32.20 11.45 4.27
CA LEU A 98 -31.68 10.74 5.46
C LEU A 98 -30.69 11.60 6.24
N TRP A 99 -29.90 12.41 5.53
CA TRP A 99 -28.95 13.35 6.12
C TRP A 99 -29.65 14.45 6.90
N ALA A 100 -30.72 15.04 6.34
CA ALA A 100 -31.51 16.04 7.04
C ALA A 100 -32.14 15.47 8.31
N ALA A 101 -32.73 14.27 8.24
CA ALA A 101 -33.30 13.58 9.40
C ALA A 101 -32.24 13.27 10.47
N LEU A 102 -31.01 12.96 10.07
CA LEU A 102 -29.87 12.78 10.99
C LEU A 102 -29.45 14.10 11.65
N CYS A 103 -29.44 15.21 10.90
CA CYS A 103 -29.01 16.51 11.40
C CYS A 103 -29.97 17.10 12.44
N GLU A 104 -31.28 16.86 12.27
CA GLU A 104 -32.32 17.42 13.13
C GLU A 104 -33.26 16.33 13.69
N PRO A 105 -32.74 15.37 14.46
CA PRO A 105 -33.49 14.19 14.87
C PRO A 105 -34.75 14.54 15.71
N LEU A 106 -34.67 15.60 16.50
CA LEU A 106 -35.83 16.04 17.31
C LEU A 106 -36.94 16.69 16.47
N SER A 107 -36.56 17.47 15.45
CA SER A 107 -37.51 18.14 14.54
C SER A 107 -38.33 17.13 13.72
N TYR A 108 -37.72 15.99 13.40
CA TYR A 108 -38.36 14.93 12.63
C TYR A 108 -38.84 13.75 13.51
N GLY A 109 -38.97 13.96 14.82
CA GLY A 109 -39.59 12.99 15.73
C GLY A 109 -38.83 11.67 15.88
N LEU A 110 -37.49 11.69 15.71
CA LEU A 110 -36.67 10.49 15.80
C LEU A 110 -36.60 9.99 17.25
N ASP A 111 -37.37 8.95 17.57
CA ASP A 111 -37.38 8.32 18.90
C ASP A 111 -36.14 7.42 19.10
N ILE A 112 -35.09 8.00 19.66
CA ILE A 112 -33.82 7.32 19.97
C ILE A 112 -33.34 7.68 21.37
N ASN A 113 -32.65 6.73 21.99
CA ASN A 113 -32.06 6.97 23.31
C ASN A 113 -30.83 7.88 23.24
N LYS A 114 -30.44 8.46 24.39
CA LYS A 114 -29.31 9.41 24.48
C LYS A 114 -27.99 8.82 23.97
N GLY A 115 -27.72 7.52 24.18
CA GLY A 115 -26.50 6.86 23.72
C GLY A 115 -26.46 6.73 22.19
N THR A 116 -27.59 6.40 21.57
CA THR A 116 -27.71 6.35 20.11
C THR A 116 -27.60 7.74 19.50
N HIS A 117 -28.20 8.75 20.15
CA HIS A 117 -28.09 10.14 19.70
C HIS A 117 -26.60 10.58 19.66
N ALA A 118 -25.84 10.30 20.70
CA ALA A 118 -24.40 10.63 20.73
C ALA A 118 -23.60 9.96 19.59
N LYS A 119 -23.94 8.71 19.25
CA LYS A 119 -23.29 8.00 18.13
C LYS A 119 -23.63 8.62 16.77
N LEU A 120 -24.90 8.99 16.57
CA LEU A 120 -25.34 9.65 15.35
C LEU A 120 -24.70 11.05 15.22
N GLN A 121 -24.62 11.79 16.32
CA GLN A 121 -23.95 13.07 16.35
C GLN A 121 -22.44 12.93 16.00
N GLY A 122 -21.75 11.95 16.56
CA GLY A 122 -20.34 11.69 16.21
C GLY A 122 -20.13 11.34 14.74
N PHE A 123 -21.05 10.58 14.13
CA PHE A 123 -21.02 10.31 12.70
C PHE A 123 -21.27 11.57 11.86
N ARG A 124 -22.25 12.38 12.26
CA ARG A 124 -22.53 13.66 11.61
C ARG A 124 -21.31 14.59 11.64
N GLU A 125 -20.75 14.82 12.84
CA GLU A 125 -19.59 15.68 13.04
C GLU A 125 -18.37 15.24 12.19
N LEU A 126 -18.16 13.91 12.08
CA LEU A 126 -17.12 13.35 11.23
C LEU A 126 -17.31 13.73 9.76
N ILE A 127 -18.51 13.57 9.22
CA ILE A 127 -18.80 13.86 7.80
C ILE A 127 -18.78 15.38 7.57
N GLU A 128 -19.37 16.19 8.46
CA GLU A 128 -19.32 17.65 8.36
C GLU A 128 -17.88 18.18 8.38
N GLY A 129 -17.01 17.58 9.19
CA GLY A 129 -15.58 17.91 9.19
C GLY A 129 -14.93 17.65 7.84
N PHE A 130 -15.24 16.54 7.16
CA PHE A 130 -14.72 16.26 5.82
C PHE A 130 -15.30 17.20 4.75
N ILE A 131 -16.58 17.57 4.87
CA ILE A 131 -17.22 18.54 3.95
C ILE A 131 -16.52 19.90 4.02
N VAL A 132 -16.16 20.35 5.22
CA VAL A 132 -15.40 21.59 5.38
C VAL A 132 -13.98 21.44 4.81
N ASP A 133 -13.32 20.35 5.13
CA ASP A 133 -11.93 20.07 4.73
C ASP A 133 -11.74 19.93 3.20
N GLN A 134 -12.75 19.48 2.45
CA GLN A 134 -12.63 19.28 1.00
C GLN A 134 -12.50 20.59 0.22
N ALA A 135 -12.89 21.72 0.79
CA ALA A 135 -12.90 22.99 0.07
C ALA A 135 -11.49 23.43 -0.38
N ASP A 136 -10.47 23.14 0.42
CA ASP A 136 -9.10 23.57 0.19
C ASP A 136 -8.12 22.43 -0.18
N LYS A 137 -8.63 21.21 -0.38
CA LYS A 137 -7.81 20.00 -0.59
C LYS A 137 -8.12 19.36 -1.93
N ASN A 138 -7.07 18.83 -2.58
CA ASN A 138 -7.24 17.99 -3.76
C ASN A 138 -7.76 16.58 -3.40
N ALA A 139 -8.13 15.79 -4.39
CA ALA A 139 -8.70 14.45 -4.21
C ALA A 139 -7.79 13.53 -3.36
N TYR A 140 -6.48 13.57 -3.58
CA TYR A 140 -5.51 12.75 -2.84
C TYR A 140 -5.44 13.14 -1.37
N GLU A 141 -5.38 14.44 -1.07
CA GLU A 141 -5.26 14.95 0.29
C GLU A 141 -6.53 14.67 1.11
N ILE A 142 -7.70 15.03 0.58
CA ILE A 142 -8.97 14.80 1.28
C ILE A 142 -9.30 13.31 1.35
N GLY A 143 -9.08 12.54 0.27
CA GLY A 143 -9.33 11.10 0.26
C GLY A 143 -8.47 10.36 1.28
N THR A 144 -7.18 10.68 1.38
CA THR A 144 -6.28 10.12 2.40
C THR A 144 -6.73 10.49 3.81
N ASN A 145 -7.21 11.73 4.02
CA ASN A 145 -7.74 12.18 5.31
C ASN A 145 -9.00 11.39 5.71
N ILE A 146 -9.95 11.23 4.78
CA ILE A 146 -11.17 10.45 4.99
C ILE A 146 -10.84 9.00 5.35
N ILE A 147 -9.99 8.33 4.59
CA ILE A 147 -9.59 6.93 4.82
C ILE A 147 -8.99 6.76 6.22
N ARG A 148 -8.15 7.71 6.65
CA ARG A 148 -7.49 7.66 7.96
C ARG A 148 -8.45 7.92 9.11
N GLN A 149 -9.26 8.99 9.04
CA GLN A 149 -10.11 9.44 10.14
C GLN A 149 -11.43 8.67 10.24
N SER A 150 -11.93 8.09 9.16
CA SER A 150 -13.13 7.23 9.19
C SER A 150 -12.97 5.97 10.04
N GLY A 151 -11.72 5.53 10.25
CA GLY A 151 -11.40 4.30 10.98
C GLY A 151 -11.35 3.05 10.10
N ILE A 152 -11.55 3.16 8.77
CA ILE A 152 -11.51 2.02 7.83
C ILE A 152 -10.16 1.30 7.90
N ILE A 153 -9.05 2.04 7.97
CA ILE A 153 -7.72 1.43 8.08
C ILE A 153 -7.60 0.60 9.36
N ASN A 154 -8.12 1.10 10.47
CA ASN A 154 -8.07 0.35 11.74
C ASN A 154 -8.90 -0.93 11.65
N ASP A 155 -10.07 -0.89 11.00
CA ASP A 155 -10.91 -2.06 10.78
C ASP A 155 -10.21 -3.12 9.93
N VAL A 156 -9.58 -2.71 8.82
CA VAL A 156 -8.86 -3.59 7.90
C VAL A 156 -7.54 -4.13 8.50
N CYS A 157 -6.92 -3.38 9.42
CA CYS A 157 -5.67 -3.77 10.08
C CYS A 157 -5.88 -4.51 11.43
N GLN A 158 -7.11 -4.94 11.77
CA GLN A 158 -7.38 -5.65 13.03
C GLN A 158 -6.59 -6.95 13.16
N ASP A 159 -6.36 -7.65 12.06
CA ASP A 159 -5.56 -8.85 11.99
C ASP A 159 -4.68 -8.89 10.72
N THR A 160 -3.76 -9.84 10.67
CA THR A 160 -2.87 -10.08 9.54
C THR A 160 -3.37 -11.22 8.64
N SER A 161 -4.68 -11.48 8.61
CA SER A 161 -5.26 -12.46 7.70
C SER A 161 -4.97 -12.10 6.24
N PRO A 162 -4.82 -13.09 5.35
CA PRO A 162 -4.60 -12.82 3.93
C PRO A 162 -5.69 -11.95 3.30
N GLU A 163 -6.93 -12.05 3.80
CA GLU A 163 -8.05 -11.25 3.35
C GLU A 163 -7.88 -9.77 3.74
N ASN A 164 -7.57 -9.48 5.01
CA ASN A 164 -7.35 -8.12 5.47
C ASN A 164 -6.10 -7.48 4.86
N LEU A 165 -5.05 -8.25 4.64
CA LEU A 165 -3.88 -7.78 3.91
C LEU A 165 -4.23 -7.38 2.46
N SER A 166 -5.03 -8.21 1.77
CA SER A 166 -5.50 -7.89 0.42
C SER A 166 -6.39 -6.65 0.40
N ARG A 167 -7.29 -6.48 1.37
CA ARG A 167 -8.12 -5.27 1.53
C ARG A 167 -7.27 -4.02 1.75
N LYS A 168 -6.26 -4.14 2.59
CA LYS A 168 -5.31 -3.06 2.84
C LYS A 168 -4.57 -2.66 1.57
N GLU A 169 -4.01 -3.62 0.83
CA GLU A 169 -3.35 -3.37 -0.45
C GLU A 169 -4.29 -2.69 -1.46
N ASN A 170 -5.56 -3.09 -1.50
CA ASN A 170 -6.55 -2.46 -2.38
C ASN A 170 -6.82 -1.00 -1.99
N ILE A 171 -6.93 -0.69 -0.69
CA ILE A 171 -7.11 0.71 -0.23
C ILE A 171 -5.86 1.54 -0.53
N GLU A 172 -4.66 1.00 -0.31
CA GLU A 172 -3.41 1.65 -0.66
C GLU A 172 -3.31 1.94 -2.16
N GLU A 173 -3.77 1.00 -2.99
CA GLU A 173 -3.80 1.19 -4.43
C GLU A 173 -4.84 2.24 -4.87
N LEU A 174 -5.97 2.37 -4.16
CA LEU A 174 -6.91 3.47 -4.39
C LEU A 174 -6.25 4.82 -4.08
N VAL A 175 -5.49 4.91 -2.99
CA VAL A 175 -4.72 6.12 -2.62
C VAL A 175 -3.69 6.45 -3.70
N ASN A 176 -2.99 5.44 -4.23
CA ASN A 176 -2.07 5.63 -5.36
C ASN A 176 -2.81 6.17 -6.60
N GLY A 177 -4.00 5.60 -6.91
CA GLY A 177 -4.84 6.07 -8.01
C GLY A 177 -5.27 7.54 -7.88
N MET A 178 -5.62 7.97 -6.67
CA MET A 178 -5.93 9.39 -6.42
C MET A 178 -4.70 10.30 -6.63
N ASN A 179 -3.52 9.84 -6.21
CA ASN A 179 -2.29 10.58 -6.45
C ASN A 179 -1.96 10.68 -7.96
N ASP A 180 -2.07 9.54 -8.68
CA ASP A 180 -1.85 9.49 -10.14
C ASP A 180 -2.82 10.44 -10.87
N PHE A 181 -4.09 10.46 -10.46
CA PHE A 181 -5.10 11.36 -10.98
C PHE A 181 -4.71 12.84 -10.80
N CYS A 182 -4.32 13.23 -9.58
CA CYS A 182 -3.90 14.60 -9.30
C CYS A 182 -2.63 14.99 -10.05
N ALA A 183 -1.62 14.10 -10.08
CA ALA A 183 -0.35 14.35 -10.75
C ALA A 183 -0.53 14.52 -12.27
N LEU A 184 -1.28 13.61 -12.92
CA LEU A 184 -1.53 13.66 -14.35
C LEU A 184 -2.24 14.96 -14.76
N ARG A 185 -3.26 15.35 -14.01
CA ARG A 185 -4.00 16.59 -14.26
C ARG A 185 -3.15 17.83 -14.05
N GLN A 186 -2.28 17.82 -13.05
CA GLN A 186 -1.29 18.90 -12.83
C GLN A 186 -0.30 19.02 -14.01
N GLU A 187 0.21 17.89 -14.52
CA GLU A 187 1.09 17.87 -15.70
C GLU A 187 0.40 18.41 -16.95
N GLU A 188 -0.91 18.14 -17.10
CA GLU A 188 -1.74 18.65 -18.19
C GLU A 188 -2.15 20.13 -18.00
N GLY A 189 -1.81 20.75 -16.88
CA GLY A 189 -2.25 22.09 -16.52
C GLY A 189 -3.75 22.19 -16.20
N ASN A 190 -4.40 21.09 -15.89
CA ASN A 190 -5.81 21.02 -15.56
C ASN A 190 -6.02 21.25 -14.05
N PRO A 191 -6.76 22.31 -13.62
CA PRO A 191 -6.97 22.60 -12.20
C PRO A 191 -8.00 21.68 -11.52
N ASN A 192 -8.75 20.85 -12.27
CA ASN A 192 -9.83 20.03 -11.77
C ASN A 192 -9.29 18.76 -11.09
N VAL A 193 -8.85 18.89 -9.86
CA VAL A 193 -8.26 17.83 -9.03
C VAL A 193 -9.06 17.59 -7.75
N SER A 194 -10.31 18.01 -7.70
CA SER A 194 -11.20 17.86 -6.55
C SER A 194 -11.66 16.40 -6.38
N LEU A 195 -12.21 16.10 -5.20
CA LEU A 195 -12.82 14.79 -4.94
C LEU A 195 -14.01 14.51 -5.87
N THR A 196 -14.77 15.55 -6.23
CA THR A 196 -15.89 15.47 -7.20
C THR A 196 -15.38 15.07 -8.59
N ASP A 197 -14.29 15.65 -9.04
CA ASP A 197 -13.69 15.32 -10.34
C ASP A 197 -13.20 13.88 -10.39
N PHE A 198 -12.56 13.42 -9.29
CA PHE A 198 -12.13 12.04 -9.16
C PHE A 198 -13.30 11.04 -9.18
N LEU A 199 -14.38 11.32 -8.43
CA LEU A 199 -15.59 10.48 -8.45
C LEU A 199 -16.25 10.45 -9.83
N SER A 200 -16.24 11.55 -10.57
CA SER A 200 -16.76 11.61 -11.93
C SER A 200 -15.95 10.72 -12.89
N GLU A 201 -14.62 10.71 -12.76
CA GLU A 201 -13.76 9.81 -13.53
C GLU A 201 -14.05 8.34 -13.21
N ILE A 202 -14.18 7.99 -11.93
CA ILE A 202 -14.54 6.62 -11.52
C ILE A 202 -15.91 6.21 -12.08
N ALA A 203 -16.91 7.08 -12.03
CA ALA A 203 -18.25 6.79 -12.53
C ALA A 203 -18.19 6.45 -14.04
N LEU A 204 -17.47 7.24 -14.83
CA LEU A 204 -17.27 6.96 -16.25
C LEU A 204 -16.56 5.62 -16.50
N LEU A 205 -15.62 5.25 -15.61
CA LEU A 205 -14.92 3.97 -15.71
C LEU A 205 -15.83 2.78 -15.36
N THR A 206 -16.74 2.93 -14.41
CA THR A 206 -17.60 1.83 -13.94
C THR A 206 -18.82 1.61 -14.85
N ASP A 207 -19.36 2.65 -15.46
CA ASP A 207 -20.50 2.54 -16.39
C ASP A 207 -20.13 1.73 -17.64
N GLN A 208 -18.89 1.83 -18.11
CA GLN A 208 -18.40 1.04 -19.23
C GLN A 208 -18.33 -0.48 -18.94
N ASP A 209 -18.27 -0.89 -17.66
CA ASP A 209 -18.30 -2.32 -17.28
C ASP A 209 -19.70 -2.93 -17.35
N SER A 210 -20.75 -2.13 -17.19
CA SER A 210 -22.14 -2.58 -17.18
C SER A 210 -22.71 -2.83 -18.58
N ASP A 211 -22.18 -2.13 -19.60
CA ASP A 211 -22.72 -2.19 -20.97
C ASP A 211 -22.20 -3.36 -21.82
N LYS A 212 -21.27 -4.18 -21.29
CA LYS A 212 -20.60 -5.22 -22.10
C LYS A 212 -21.00 -6.64 -21.71
N ALA A 213 -22.26 -6.98 -21.89
CA ALA A 213 -22.67 -8.36 -22.15
C ALA A 213 -22.33 -8.73 -23.62
N ASP A 214 -21.16 -8.34 -24.10
CA ASP A 214 -20.72 -8.68 -25.45
C ASP A 214 -19.89 -9.97 -25.40
N ASP A 215 -20.31 -10.98 -26.15
CA ASP A 215 -19.66 -12.28 -26.32
C ASP A 215 -18.31 -12.19 -27.11
N GLY A 216 -17.82 -10.96 -27.32
CA GLY A 216 -16.59 -10.71 -28.06
C GLY A 216 -15.33 -11.23 -27.35
N GLU A 217 -14.28 -11.39 -28.12
CA GLU A 217 -12.94 -11.74 -27.60
C GLU A 217 -12.42 -10.68 -26.63
N LYS A 218 -11.95 -11.10 -25.44
CA LYS A 218 -11.49 -10.23 -24.35
C LYS A 218 -10.14 -10.66 -23.82
N ILE A 219 -9.27 -9.70 -23.52
CA ILE A 219 -8.02 -9.94 -22.77
C ILE A 219 -8.39 -10.43 -21.37
N THR A 220 -7.70 -11.45 -20.88
CA THR A 220 -7.94 -11.97 -19.55
C THR A 220 -6.97 -11.37 -18.54
N LEU A 221 -7.49 -10.75 -17.49
CA LEU A 221 -6.74 -10.26 -16.33
C LEU A 221 -6.97 -11.20 -15.15
N MET A 222 -5.91 -11.66 -14.48
CA MET A 222 -6.05 -12.56 -13.34
C MET A 222 -4.82 -12.57 -12.44
N THR A 223 -4.98 -13.05 -11.22
CA THR A 223 -3.84 -13.37 -10.37
C THR A 223 -3.14 -14.64 -10.88
N VAL A 224 -1.84 -14.77 -10.59
CA VAL A 224 -1.10 -16.01 -10.92
C VAL A 224 -1.75 -17.24 -10.29
N HIS A 225 -2.34 -17.10 -9.08
CA HIS A 225 -3.05 -18.21 -8.43
C HIS A 225 -4.26 -18.68 -9.24
N SER A 226 -5.02 -17.76 -9.81
CA SER A 226 -6.20 -18.05 -10.61
C SER A 226 -5.85 -18.63 -11.98
N ALA A 227 -4.61 -18.47 -12.44
CA ALA A 227 -4.15 -18.92 -13.75
C ALA A 227 -3.83 -20.44 -13.81
N LYS A 228 -3.83 -21.12 -12.66
CA LYS A 228 -3.53 -22.56 -12.61
C LYS A 228 -4.55 -23.35 -13.44
N GLY A 229 -4.05 -24.12 -14.42
CA GLY A 229 -4.87 -24.95 -15.30
C GLY A 229 -5.39 -24.24 -16.56
N LEU A 230 -5.10 -22.96 -16.73
CA LEU A 230 -5.39 -22.20 -17.96
C LEU A 230 -4.12 -21.99 -18.76
N GLU A 231 -4.25 -21.84 -20.09
CA GLU A 231 -3.14 -21.58 -20.99
C GLU A 231 -3.55 -20.54 -22.02
N PHE A 232 -2.59 -19.72 -22.46
CA PHE A 232 -2.79 -18.63 -23.40
C PHE A 232 -1.60 -18.50 -24.34
N LYS A 233 -1.81 -18.15 -25.59
CA LYS A 233 -0.72 -17.97 -26.54
C LYS A 233 0.28 -16.91 -26.09
N ASN A 234 -0.24 -15.82 -25.54
CA ASN A 234 0.56 -14.68 -25.11
C ASN A 234 0.28 -14.35 -23.64
N VAL A 235 1.27 -14.46 -22.78
CA VAL A 235 1.16 -14.19 -21.35
C VAL A 235 2.08 -13.06 -20.94
N PHE A 236 1.53 -12.05 -20.27
CA PHE A 236 2.27 -10.97 -19.62
C PHE A 236 2.33 -11.23 -18.11
N VAL A 237 3.51 -11.51 -17.58
CA VAL A 237 3.75 -11.62 -16.14
C VAL A 237 4.32 -10.28 -15.66
N VAL A 238 3.54 -9.56 -14.85
CA VAL A 238 3.83 -8.18 -14.51
C VAL A 238 4.18 -8.00 -13.04
N GLY A 239 4.93 -6.92 -12.72
CA GLY A 239 5.31 -6.60 -11.35
C GLY A 239 6.35 -7.56 -10.79
N LEU A 240 7.30 -8.01 -11.59
CA LEU A 240 8.40 -8.87 -11.17
C LEU A 240 9.47 -8.05 -10.43
N GLU A 241 9.11 -7.65 -9.21
CA GLU A 241 9.90 -6.77 -8.34
C GLU A 241 10.05 -7.38 -6.95
N GLU A 242 11.18 -7.12 -6.29
CA GLU A 242 11.34 -7.46 -4.88
C GLU A 242 10.25 -6.80 -4.04
N ASN A 243 9.76 -7.50 -3.02
CA ASN A 243 8.65 -7.09 -2.16
C ASN A 243 7.27 -6.99 -2.84
N LEU A 244 7.17 -7.41 -4.11
CA LEU A 244 5.91 -7.52 -4.83
C LEU A 244 5.71 -8.94 -5.39
N PHE A 245 6.69 -9.45 -6.16
CA PHE A 245 6.78 -10.83 -6.61
C PHE A 245 8.26 -11.26 -6.66
N PRO A 246 8.80 -11.86 -5.58
CA PRO A 246 8.12 -12.41 -4.39
C PRO A 246 7.51 -11.33 -3.51
N SER A 247 6.43 -11.72 -2.80
CA SER A 247 5.77 -10.85 -1.83
C SER A 247 6.70 -10.45 -0.70
N GLY A 248 6.65 -9.18 -0.25
CA GLY A 248 7.42 -8.70 0.90
C GLY A 248 7.09 -9.42 2.22
N MET A 249 5.94 -10.09 2.30
CA MET A 249 5.54 -10.90 3.48
C MET A 249 6.31 -12.21 3.62
N VAL A 250 7.01 -12.66 2.58
CA VAL A 250 7.85 -13.87 2.61
C VAL A 250 9.00 -13.72 3.62
N GLY A 251 9.50 -12.48 3.82
CA GLY A 251 10.61 -12.20 4.72
C GLY A 251 11.81 -13.11 4.44
N ASP A 252 12.45 -13.60 5.50
CA ASP A 252 13.60 -14.49 5.42
C ASP A 252 13.23 -15.98 5.44
N SER A 253 11.95 -16.36 5.24
CA SER A 253 11.51 -17.74 5.24
C SER A 253 11.85 -18.45 3.92
N PRO A 254 12.81 -19.40 3.88
CA PRO A 254 13.15 -20.12 2.66
C PRO A 254 11.97 -20.90 2.10
N ARG A 255 11.13 -21.48 2.97
CA ARG A 255 9.94 -22.24 2.56
C ARG A 255 8.91 -21.35 1.86
N ALA A 256 8.65 -20.17 2.41
CA ALA A 256 7.71 -19.23 1.80
C ALA A 256 8.26 -18.70 0.45
N LEU A 257 9.58 -18.48 0.35
CA LEU A 257 10.21 -18.09 -0.90
C LEU A 257 10.09 -19.18 -1.97
N GLU A 258 10.23 -20.46 -1.58
CA GLU A 258 10.04 -21.56 -2.53
C GLU A 258 8.59 -21.70 -3.03
N GLU A 259 7.59 -21.39 -2.19
CA GLU A 259 6.20 -21.33 -2.65
C GLU A 259 5.99 -20.18 -3.65
N GLU A 260 6.59 -19.01 -3.44
CA GLU A 260 6.56 -17.92 -4.43
C GLU A 260 7.27 -18.30 -5.73
N ARG A 261 8.39 -19.05 -5.64
CA ARG A 261 9.10 -19.57 -6.82
C ARG A 261 8.24 -20.55 -7.61
N ARG A 262 7.52 -21.45 -6.93
CA ARG A 262 6.55 -22.35 -7.59
C ARG A 262 5.43 -21.56 -8.26
N LEU A 263 4.98 -20.49 -7.62
CA LEU A 263 3.98 -19.62 -8.21
C LEU A 263 4.51 -18.91 -9.46
N PHE A 264 5.76 -18.46 -9.44
CA PHE A 264 6.42 -17.90 -10.62
C PHE A 264 6.55 -18.93 -11.75
N TYR A 265 6.93 -20.17 -11.42
CA TYR A 265 6.94 -21.27 -12.39
C TYR A 265 5.56 -21.48 -13.01
N VAL A 266 4.49 -21.47 -12.21
CA VAL A 266 3.13 -21.55 -12.73
C VAL A 266 2.86 -20.40 -13.70
N ALA A 267 3.25 -19.17 -13.38
CA ALA A 267 3.00 -18.00 -14.23
C ALA A 267 3.64 -18.15 -15.61
N ILE A 268 4.92 -18.50 -15.69
CA ILE A 268 5.64 -18.62 -16.97
C ILE A 268 5.15 -19.79 -17.82
N THR A 269 4.72 -20.89 -17.17
CA THR A 269 4.21 -22.08 -17.88
C THR A 269 2.77 -21.94 -18.38
N ARG A 270 2.14 -20.78 -18.18
CA ARG A 270 0.82 -20.48 -18.78
C ARG A 270 0.93 -19.99 -20.22
N ALA A 271 2.12 -19.68 -20.69
CA ALA A 271 2.36 -19.23 -22.05
C ALA A 271 2.57 -20.44 -22.99
N GLU A 272 1.75 -20.52 -24.03
CA GLU A 272 1.93 -21.52 -25.09
C GLU A 272 3.01 -21.08 -26.10
N GLU A 273 3.02 -19.78 -26.49
CA GLU A 273 3.93 -19.28 -27.51
C GLU A 273 4.85 -18.17 -26.98
N HIS A 274 4.30 -17.16 -26.31
CA HIS A 274 5.06 -15.97 -25.88
C HIS A 274 4.83 -15.63 -24.41
N CYS A 275 5.93 -15.47 -23.67
CA CYS A 275 5.91 -14.99 -22.29
C CYS A 275 6.65 -13.66 -22.17
N TYR A 276 5.95 -12.62 -21.73
CA TYR A 276 6.50 -11.27 -21.51
C TYR A 276 6.66 -11.03 -20.01
N LEU A 277 7.89 -10.74 -19.58
CA LEU A 277 8.23 -10.49 -18.18
C LEU A 277 8.50 -8.99 -17.99
N SER A 278 7.83 -8.36 -17.02
CA SER A 278 8.01 -6.93 -16.79
C SER A 278 8.13 -6.56 -15.33
N PHE A 279 8.92 -5.51 -15.05
CA PHE A 279 9.09 -4.89 -13.76
C PHE A 279 9.17 -3.37 -13.90
N ALA A 280 8.78 -2.63 -12.85
CA ALA A 280 8.91 -1.19 -12.81
C ALA A 280 10.19 -0.78 -12.07
N LYS A 281 10.93 0.21 -12.60
CA LYS A 281 12.12 0.77 -11.92
C LYS A 281 11.74 1.68 -10.75
N THR A 282 10.57 2.32 -10.85
CA THR A 282 10.03 3.20 -9.82
C THR A 282 8.54 2.95 -9.65
N ARG A 283 8.08 3.07 -8.42
CA ARG A 283 6.67 2.93 -8.04
C ARG A 283 6.31 3.94 -6.97
N PHE A 284 5.12 4.54 -7.08
CA PHE A 284 4.57 5.32 -5.99
C PHE A 284 3.89 4.36 -5.00
N ARG A 285 4.33 4.38 -3.74
CA ARG A 285 3.77 3.57 -2.65
C ARG A 285 3.81 4.36 -1.35
N TYR A 286 2.77 4.25 -0.53
CA TYR A 286 2.71 4.89 0.80
C TYR A 286 3.00 6.40 0.78
N GLY A 287 2.59 7.09 -0.27
CA GLY A 287 2.83 8.53 -0.42
C GLY A 287 4.25 8.91 -0.82
N LYS A 288 5.08 7.96 -1.27
CA LYS A 288 6.47 8.18 -1.69
C LYS A 288 6.81 7.43 -2.97
N MET A 289 7.75 8.00 -3.73
CA MET A 289 8.35 7.30 -4.86
C MET A 289 9.40 6.32 -4.32
N GLU A 290 9.20 5.04 -4.61
CA GLU A 290 10.15 3.97 -4.25
C GLU A 290 10.86 3.46 -5.51
N PHE A 291 12.15 3.17 -5.39
CA PHE A 291 12.92 2.50 -6.43
C PHE A 291 12.76 0.99 -6.29
N GLY A 292 12.20 0.35 -7.30
CA GLY A 292 12.04 -1.09 -7.37
C GLY A 292 13.34 -1.78 -7.79
N SER A 293 13.64 -2.91 -7.16
CA SER A 293 14.67 -3.84 -7.65
C SER A 293 13.98 -4.97 -8.42
N PRO A 294 14.55 -5.42 -9.54
CA PRO A 294 14.02 -6.58 -10.26
C PRO A 294 13.90 -7.81 -9.35
N SER A 295 12.86 -8.60 -9.55
CA SER A 295 12.64 -9.85 -8.82
C SER A 295 13.87 -10.76 -8.92
N ARG A 296 14.24 -11.36 -7.78
CA ARG A 296 15.30 -12.39 -7.73
C ARG A 296 15.02 -13.60 -8.63
N PHE A 297 13.77 -13.88 -8.93
CA PHE A 297 13.37 -14.99 -9.80
C PHE A 297 13.80 -14.81 -11.25
N LEU A 298 14.01 -13.56 -11.70
CA LEU A 298 14.53 -13.30 -13.04
C LEU A 298 15.97 -13.81 -13.23
N ARG A 299 16.73 -14.00 -12.14
CA ARG A 299 18.08 -14.57 -12.18
C ARG A 299 18.09 -16.08 -12.37
N ASP A 300 16.97 -16.74 -12.03
CA ASP A 300 16.83 -18.19 -12.17
C ASP A 300 16.62 -18.58 -13.63
N ILE A 301 16.35 -17.61 -14.53
CA ILE A 301 16.19 -17.82 -15.96
C ILE A 301 17.54 -17.61 -16.64
N ASP A 302 17.99 -18.62 -17.40
CA ASP A 302 19.18 -18.48 -18.23
C ASP A 302 18.96 -17.39 -19.30
N VAL A 303 19.91 -16.46 -19.40
CA VAL A 303 19.85 -15.31 -20.32
C VAL A 303 19.67 -15.75 -21.79
N HIS A 304 20.11 -16.94 -22.16
CA HIS A 304 19.93 -17.48 -23.50
C HIS A 304 18.45 -17.67 -23.89
N TYR A 305 17.57 -17.81 -22.90
CA TYR A 305 16.12 -17.92 -23.14
C TYR A 305 15.40 -16.59 -23.04
N LEU A 306 16.12 -15.46 -22.77
CA LEU A 306 15.54 -14.14 -22.64
C LEU A 306 15.83 -13.31 -23.90
N GLN A 307 14.77 -12.84 -24.55
CA GLN A 307 14.88 -11.81 -25.56
C GLN A 307 14.83 -10.44 -24.88
N LEU A 308 16.00 -9.80 -24.75
CA LEU A 308 16.11 -8.47 -24.13
C LEU A 308 15.70 -7.38 -25.13
N PRO A 309 15.03 -6.30 -24.66
CA PRO A 309 14.67 -5.19 -25.54
C PRO A 309 15.93 -4.53 -26.14
N HIS A 310 15.93 -4.32 -27.44
CA HIS A 310 16.95 -3.53 -28.10
C HIS A 310 16.75 -2.06 -27.73
N GLU A 311 17.76 -1.43 -27.13
CA GLU A 311 17.77 0.04 -27.01
C GLU A 311 17.80 0.65 -28.41
N ALA A 312 16.75 1.37 -28.77
CA ALA A 312 16.64 2.02 -30.07
C ALA A 312 17.80 3.01 -30.24
N GLY A 313 18.79 2.68 -31.09
CA GLY A 313 19.84 3.61 -31.51
C GLY A 313 21.27 3.14 -31.40
N VAL A 314 21.58 1.95 -30.90
CA VAL A 314 22.98 1.44 -30.84
C VAL A 314 23.10 0.12 -31.58
N SER A 315 23.31 0.22 -32.88
CA SER A 315 23.84 -0.89 -33.67
C SER A 315 25.32 -1.07 -33.37
N ARG A 316 25.62 -1.78 -32.30
CA ARG A 316 26.90 -2.47 -31.98
C ARG A 316 26.96 -2.71 -30.47
N ALA A 317 26.40 -3.79 -30.03
CA ALA A 317 26.82 -4.54 -28.84
C ALA A 317 25.66 -5.41 -28.35
N VAL A 318 25.46 -6.51 -29.00
CA VAL A 318 24.59 -7.61 -28.47
C VAL A 318 25.10 -8.09 -27.11
N ASP A 319 26.36 -7.77 -26.81
CA ASP A 319 27.04 -8.13 -25.56
C ASP A 319 26.88 -7.08 -24.44
N GLU A 320 26.72 -5.78 -24.77
CA GLU A 320 26.61 -4.70 -23.77
C GLU A 320 25.18 -4.57 -23.19
N GLY A 321 24.13 -4.85 -23.98
CA GLY A 321 22.73 -4.84 -23.52
C GLY A 321 22.44 -5.97 -22.55
N ALA A 322 22.93 -7.17 -22.85
CA ALA A 322 22.88 -8.30 -21.94
C ALA A 322 23.66 -8.04 -20.63
N GLY A 323 24.82 -7.40 -20.75
CA GLY A 323 25.61 -6.99 -19.59
C GLY A 323 24.95 -5.92 -18.70
N ARG A 324 24.14 -5.02 -19.29
CA ARG A 324 23.42 -3.98 -18.54
C ARG A 324 22.19 -4.54 -17.81
N PHE A 325 21.42 -5.37 -18.49
CA PHE A 325 20.31 -6.10 -17.88
C PHE A 325 20.81 -7.04 -16.77
N ARG A 326 21.93 -7.75 -17.03
CA ARG A 326 22.57 -8.59 -16.03
C ARG A 326 23.07 -7.77 -14.83
N ARG A 327 23.63 -6.55 -15.03
CA ARG A 327 23.98 -5.63 -13.94
C ARG A 327 22.78 -5.12 -13.17
N GLU A 328 21.64 -4.84 -13.83
CA GLU A 328 20.41 -4.44 -13.17
C GLU A 328 19.84 -5.60 -12.32
N ILE A 329 19.89 -6.83 -12.81
CA ILE A 329 19.51 -8.02 -12.04
C ILE A 329 20.52 -8.31 -10.92
N GLU A 330 21.83 -8.22 -11.18
CA GLU A 330 22.89 -8.52 -10.22
C GLU A 330 23.14 -7.36 -9.24
N GLY A 331 23.03 -6.11 -9.69
CA GLY A 331 23.31 -4.89 -8.92
C GLY A 331 22.32 -4.59 -7.82
N GLY A 332 21.07 -5.08 -7.92
CA GLY A 332 20.04 -4.92 -6.89
C GLY A 332 20.34 -5.64 -5.56
N PHE A 333 21.43 -6.44 -5.50
CA PHE A 333 21.75 -7.29 -4.35
C PHE A 333 23.17 -7.19 -3.81
N THR A 334 24.06 -6.42 -4.44
CA THR A 334 25.39 -6.21 -3.88
C THR A 334 25.36 -5.10 -2.85
N ARG A 335 25.46 -5.48 -1.57
CA ARG A 335 26.00 -4.59 -0.54
C ARG A 335 27.31 -4.02 -1.08
N SER A 336 27.48 -2.69 -1.04
CA SER A 336 28.67 -1.99 -1.49
C SER A 336 29.93 -2.65 -0.94
N ALA A 337 30.62 -3.38 -1.81
CA ALA A 337 32.01 -3.77 -1.56
C ALA A 337 32.88 -2.58 -1.97
N SER A 338 33.65 -2.07 -1.05
CA SER A 338 34.64 -1.02 -1.24
C SER A 338 35.63 -1.40 -2.34
N PRO A 339 36.08 -0.46 -3.18
CA PRO A 339 37.01 -0.76 -4.26
C PRO A 339 38.36 -1.23 -3.71
N SER A 340 38.82 -2.38 -4.20
CA SER A 340 40.14 -2.94 -3.94
C SER A 340 41.26 -2.03 -4.50
N ARG A 341 42.17 -1.73 -3.63
CA ARG A 341 43.39 -0.97 -3.81
C ARG A 341 44.32 -1.65 -4.79
N ALA A 342 44.79 -0.93 -5.79
CA ALA A 342 46.01 -1.27 -6.55
C ALA A 342 47.26 -0.99 -5.71
N PRO A 343 48.34 -1.75 -5.87
CA PRO A 343 49.56 -1.60 -5.06
C PRO A 343 50.51 -0.61 -5.68
N PHE A 344 50.88 0.47 -4.99
CA PHE A 344 52.13 1.18 -5.22
C PHE A 344 52.68 1.81 -3.93
N GLY A 345 53.89 1.41 -3.57
CA GLY A 345 55.01 2.18 -3.05
C GLY A 345 54.91 2.79 -1.66
N SER A 346 55.76 2.24 -0.81
CA SER A 346 56.23 2.73 0.49
C SER A 346 56.56 4.22 0.56
N THR A 347 56.15 4.93 1.65
CA THR A 347 57.01 5.59 2.64
C THR A 347 56.23 6.36 3.70
N SER A 348 56.71 6.20 4.96
CA SER A 348 56.63 7.08 6.15
C SER A 348 55.30 7.54 6.74
N SER A 349 55.06 6.96 7.91
CA SER A 349 54.54 7.49 9.18
C SER A 349 54.01 8.92 9.23
N GLU A 350 52.70 9.04 9.47
CA GLU A 350 52.13 10.04 10.39
C GLU A 350 50.73 9.55 10.84
N GLN A 351 50.58 9.42 12.14
CA GLN A 351 49.34 9.11 12.83
C GLN A 351 48.36 10.29 12.64
N ARG A 352 47.28 10.08 11.91
CA ARG A 352 46.08 10.91 11.99
C ARG A 352 44.94 10.06 12.49
N GLU A 353 44.46 10.40 13.68
CA GLU A 353 43.23 9.90 14.28
C GLU A 353 42.05 10.12 13.34
N ARG A 354 41.30 9.05 13.10
CA ARG A 354 40.02 9.11 12.36
C ARG A 354 38.94 9.65 13.29
N PRO A 355 38.16 10.64 12.88
CA PRO A 355 36.99 11.07 13.65
C PRO A 355 35.94 9.97 13.67
N LYS A 356 35.50 9.60 14.87
CA LYS A 356 34.35 8.71 15.09
C LYS A 356 33.08 9.37 14.55
N ALA A 357 32.41 8.72 13.64
CA ALA A 357 31.12 9.17 13.15
C ALA A 357 30.08 9.20 14.28
N GLN A 358 29.65 10.40 14.67
CA GLN A 358 28.51 10.61 15.56
C GLN A 358 27.22 10.44 14.77
N ILE A 359 26.45 9.40 15.08
CA ILE A 359 25.10 9.24 14.57
C ILE A 359 24.16 10.08 15.45
N ILE A 360 23.74 11.22 14.96
CA ILE A 360 22.70 12.03 15.61
C ILE A 360 21.36 11.41 15.23
N ALA A 361 20.80 10.62 16.13
CA ALA A 361 19.43 10.14 15.99
C ALA A 361 18.45 11.23 16.47
N SER A 362 17.80 11.90 15.53
CA SER A 362 16.68 12.79 15.83
C SER A 362 15.39 11.97 15.88
N SER A 363 14.81 11.87 17.05
CA SER A 363 13.58 11.20 17.49
C SER A 363 13.79 9.88 18.25
N VAL A 364 13.29 9.87 19.46
CA VAL A 364 13.38 8.72 20.39
C VAL A 364 12.35 7.67 19.96
N PRO A 365 12.76 6.44 19.59
CA PRO A 365 11.81 5.35 19.39
C PRO A 365 11.23 4.90 20.72
N ARG A 366 9.94 4.59 20.76
CA ARG A 366 9.17 4.17 21.96
C ARG A 366 9.53 2.81 22.55
N ASN A 367 10.59 2.14 22.10
CA ASN A 367 10.88 0.73 22.41
C ASN A 367 12.24 0.52 23.14
N LEU A 368 12.50 1.26 24.20
CA LEU A 368 13.67 1.01 25.05
C LEU A 368 13.22 0.32 26.37
N LYS A 369 13.70 -0.90 26.61
CA LYS A 369 13.53 -1.62 27.89
C LYS A 369 14.84 -1.62 28.68
N LYS A 370 14.74 -1.36 29.99
CA LYS A 370 15.86 -1.40 30.94
C LYS A 370 16.13 -2.84 31.33
N VAL A 371 17.36 -3.33 31.12
CA VAL A 371 17.79 -4.64 31.61
C VAL A 371 18.34 -4.46 33.02
N SER A 372 17.66 -5.03 34.01
CA SER A 372 18.15 -5.10 35.39
C SER A 372 19.08 -6.29 35.52
N THR A 373 20.31 -6.08 35.94
CA THR A 373 21.23 -7.14 36.38
C THR A 373 20.63 -7.78 37.64
N VAL A 374 20.27 -9.04 37.53
CA VAL A 374 19.69 -9.82 38.62
C VAL A 374 20.80 -10.28 39.56
N SER A 375 20.76 -9.87 40.81
CA SER A 375 21.28 -10.63 41.96
C SER A 375 20.09 -11.17 42.73
N PRO A 376 20.14 -12.41 43.24
CA PRO A 376 18.95 -13.11 43.68
C PRO A 376 18.63 -12.83 45.17
N SER A 377 17.43 -12.32 45.47
CA SER A 377 16.71 -12.71 46.67
C SER A 377 15.28 -12.13 46.73
N SER A 378 14.33 -13.07 46.86
CA SER A 378 13.07 -13.05 47.62
C SER A 378 12.10 -11.85 47.53
N GLY A 379 10.89 -12.14 47.06
CA GLY A 379 9.67 -11.79 47.78
C GLY A 379 8.80 -10.67 47.20
N ALA A 380 7.60 -11.08 46.77
CA ALA A 380 6.30 -10.40 46.90
C ALA A 380 5.90 -9.20 46.05
N GLN A 381 4.93 -9.46 45.21
CA GLN A 381 3.65 -8.77 44.95
C GLN A 381 3.59 -7.28 44.52
N ALA A 382 2.82 -7.14 43.46
CA ALA A 382 1.74 -6.19 43.16
C ALA A 382 2.00 -5.05 42.17
N THR A 383 1.33 -5.21 41.00
CA THR A 383 0.51 -4.27 40.26
C THR A 383 0.94 -2.80 40.18
N SER A 384 1.23 -2.31 38.99
CA SER A 384 0.54 -1.18 38.37
C SER A 384 1.19 -0.78 37.03
N SER A 385 0.35 -0.63 36.04
CA SER A 385 0.62 -0.05 34.73
C SER A 385 1.12 1.40 34.85
N THR A 386 2.35 1.69 34.39
CA THR A 386 2.75 3.06 34.13
C THR A 386 3.75 3.07 32.99
N SER A 387 3.47 3.91 31.99
CA SER A 387 4.31 4.19 30.83
C SER A 387 5.70 4.62 31.25
N PRO A 388 6.81 4.09 30.67
CA PRO A 388 8.14 4.55 31.03
C PRO A 388 8.43 5.90 30.39
N SER A 389 8.46 6.96 31.22
CA SER A 389 9.10 8.22 30.88
C SER A 389 10.63 8.05 30.87
N VAL A 390 11.33 8.75 30.00
CA VAL A 390 12.81 8.77 29.90
C VAL A 390 13.49 9.33 31.18
N ALA A 391 12.73 9.78 32.14
CA ALA A 391 13.17 10.23 33.45
C ALA A 391 13.65 9.03 34.28
N GLY A 392 14.96 8.74 34.24
CA GLY A 392 15.60 7.69 35.06
C GLY A 392 16.72 6.90 34.39
N VAL A 393 17.09 7.24 33.17
CA VAL A 393 18.23 6.65 32.46
C VAL A 393 19.51 7.45 32.79
N GLN A 394 20.55 6.79 33.28
CA GLN A 394 21.83 7.43 33.63
C GLN A 394 22.96 6.94 32.71
N ALA A 395 23.99 7.76 32.55
CA ALA A 395 25.19 7.35 31.82
C ALA A 395 25.84 6.10 32.48
N GLY A 396 26.28 5.15 31.69
CA GLY A 396 26.80 3.85 32.11
C GLY A 396 25.76 2.74 32.26
N GLN A 397 24.46 2.99 32.03
CA GLN A 397 23.42 1.94 32.06
C GLN A 397 23.37 1.17 30.74
N MET A 398 23.16 -0.15 30.88
CA MET A 398 22.87 -1.01 29.74
C MET A 398 21.37 -0.99 29.42
N ILE A 399 21.05 -0.81 28.16
CA ILE A 399 19.68 -0.85 27.65
C ILE A 399 19.60 -1.73 26.42
N GLU A 400 18.43 -2.31 26.19
CA GLU A 400 18.17 -3.14 25.01
C GLU A 400 17.23 -2.43 24.05
N HIS A 401 17.58 -2.46 22.78
CA HIS A 401 16.76 -1.94 21.70
C HIS A 401 16.46 -3.05 20.70
N GLU A 402 15.18 -3.22 20.33
CA GLU A 402 14.71 -4.31 19.46
C GLU A 402 15.51 -4.45 18.14
N ARG A 403 15.99 -3.36 17.58
CA ARG A 403 16.71 -3.33 16.29
C ARG A 403 18.23 -3.37 16.42
N PHE A 404 18.78 -2.81 17.52
CA PHE A 404 20.23 -2.60 17.68
C PHE A 404 20.84 -3.47 18.78
N GLY A 405 20.02 -4.24 19.51
CA GLY A 405 20.47 -5.10 20.60
C GLY A 405 20.89 -4.32 21.85
N LEU A 406 21.83 -4.88 22.61
CA LEU A 406 22.34 -4.30 23.87
C LEU A 406 23.26 -3.12 23.57
N GLY A 407 23.00 -1.98 24.21
CA GLY A 407 23.80 -0.77 24.13
C GLY A 407 24.04 -0.12 25.49
N GLU A 408 25.16 0.57 25.62
CA GLU A 408 25.55 1.33 26.81
C GLU A 408 25.23 2.82 26.64
N VAL A 409 24.60 3.43 27.64
CA VAL A 409 24.28 4.87 27.62
C VAL A 409 25.55 5.66 27.93
N ILE A 410 26.07 6.39 26.96
CA ILE A 410 27.28 7.20 27.12
C ILE A 410 26.97 8.54 27.78
N LYS A 411 25.86 9.20 27.38
CA LYS A 411 25.52 10.53 27.84
C LYS A 411 24.01 10.75 27.81
N VAL A 412 23.50 11.50 28.80
CA VAL A 412 22.11 11.98 28.83
C VAL A 412 22.13 13.51 28.88
N GLU A 413 21.41 14.16 27.98
CA GLU A 413 21.27 15.63 27.89
C GLU A 413 19.80 16.03 28.00
N GLY A 414 19.50 17.06 28.77
CA GLY A 414 18.16 17.58 29.02
C GLY A 414 17.49 16.94 30.24
N THR A 415 16.33 17.50 30.63
CA THR A 415 15.55 17.06 31.79
C THR A 415 14.07 16.84 31.40
N GLY A 416 13.39 15.86 32.01
CA GLY A 416 11.98 15.56 31.75
C GLY A 416 11.72 14.97 30.37
N ASP A 417 10.60 15.32 29.75
CA ASP A 417 10.13 14.75 28.47
C ASP A 417 11.00 15.10 27.26
N ASN A 418 11.95 16.03 27.41
CA ASN A 418 12.90 16.44 26.38
C ASN A 418 14.32 15.88 26.58
N ALA A 419 14.50 14.92 27.50
CA ALA A 419 15.79 14.28 27.71
C ALA A 419 16.22 13.45 26.50
N LYS A 420 17.48 13.60 26.06
CA LYS A 420 18.11 12.84 24.97
C LYS A 420 19.26 12.02 25.53
N ALA A 421 19.27 10.71 25.24
CA ALA A 421 20.35 9.82 25.62
C ALA A 421 21.19 9.40 24.39
N THR A 422 22.50 9.49 24.48
CA THR A 422 23.44 8.96 23.50
C THR A 422 23.83 7.54 23.93
N ILE A 423 23.60 6.55 23.06
CA ILE A 423 23.79 5.14 23.37
C ILE A 423 24.77 4.53 22.36
N HIS A 424 25.71 3.78 22.86
CA HIS A 424 26.64 3.00 22.05
C HIS A 424 26.18 1.53 21.99
N PHE A 425 25.81 1.06 20.82
CA PHE A 425 25.43 -0.33 20.59
C PHE A 425 26.62 -1.15 20.08
N LYS A 426 26.86 -2.32 20.66
CA LYS A 426 28.02 -3.17 20.28
C LYS A 426 27.90 -3.76 18.88
N ASN A 427 26.68 -3.84 18.32
CA ASN A 427 26.40 -4.47 17.03
C ASN A 427 25.95 -3.48 15.94
N ALA A 428 26.00 -2.18 16.20
CA ALA A 428 25.80 -1.16 15.17
C ALA A 428 27.16 -0.74 14.63
N GLY A 429 27.60 -1.39 13.55
CA GLY A 429 28.79 -1.05 12.80
C GLY A 429 28.54 0.07 11.81
#